data_b70ee979e4dd9c0e6b3c36162345954c
#
_entry.id   b70ee979e4dd9c0e6b3c36162345954c
#
_cell.length_a   1.000
_cell.length_b   1.000
_cell.length_c   1.000
_cell.angle_alpha   90.00
_cell.angle_beta   90.00
_cell.angle_gamma   90.00
#
_symmetry.space_group_name_H-M   'P 1'
#
loop_
_entity.id
_entity.type
_entity.pdbx_description
1 polymer ?
#
loop_
_entity_poly.entity_id
_entity_poly.type
_entity_poly.pdbx_seq_one_letter_code
_entity_poly.pdbx_strand_id
1 'polypeptide(L)'
;NGGYLSNNKGLNRRGGGLSADALTDKDREDIKTAAAMDVDFLAVSFPRSADDILEARRLLEAAGGKAAIVAKMERAETMESPILEEIIKASDVIMIARGDLGVEIGDAKLPRAQKRLIKKARNLNRVVITATQMMETMIDNPIPTRAEVFDVANAVIDGTDAVMLSGETATGKQKKKK
;
A
#
# COMPACT_ATOMS: atom_id res chain seq x y z
N ASN A 1 8.80 22.67 11.34
CA ASN A 1 8.12 23.78 10.67
C ASN A 1 6.66 23.76 11.07
N GLY A 2 6.06 24.91 11.41
CA GLY A 2 4.64 25.04 11.69
C GLY A 2 3.82 25.10 10.40
N GLY A 3 2.51 24.80 10.51
CA GLY A 3 1.61 24.88 9.38
C GLY A 3 0.15 24.59 9.78
N TYR A 4 -0.78 24.81 8.86
CA TYR A 4 -2.18 24.50 9.07
C TYR A 4 -2.42 22.99 8.92
N LEU A 5 -2.98 22.36 9.93
CA LEU A 5 -3.40 20.96 9.90
C LEU A 5 -4.92 20.91 9.74
N SER A 6 -5.40 20.45 8.60
CA SER A 6 -6.83 20.29 8.35
C SER A 6 -7.35 19.00 8.99
N ASN A 7 -8.68 18.95 9.20
CA ASN A 7 -9.34 17.75 9.75
C ASN A 7 -9.16 16.53 8.84
N ASN A 8 -9.24 15.34 9.42
CA ASN A 8 -9.17 14.04 8.72
C ASN A 8 -7.86 13.80 7.96
N LYS A 9 -6.74 14.29 8.46
CA LYS A 9 -5.40 13.99 7.93
C LYS A 9 -4.73 12.89 8.73
N GLY A 10 -4.12 11.94 8.04
CA GLY A 10 -3.27 10.92 8.65
C GLY A 10 -2.03 11.54 9.28
N LEU A 11 -1.53 10.90 10.33
CA LEU A 11 -0.29 11.26 10.99
C LEU A 11 0.74 10.15 10.73
N ASN A 12 1.86 10.51 10.13
CA ASN A 12 3.00 9.63 9.97
C ASN A 12 4.19 10.14 10.77
N ARG A 13 4.99 9.23 11.30
CA ARG A 13 6.19 9.55 12.06
C ARG A 13 7.41 8.94 11.38
N ARG A 14 8.40 9.78 11.11
CA ARG A 14 9.68 9.31 10.58
C ARG A 14 10.34 8.32 11.55
N GLY A 15 10.70 7.14 11.05
CA GLY A 15 11.27 6.06 11.85
C GLY A 15 10.24 5.14 12.50
N GLY A 16 8.94 5.33 12.23
CA GLY A 16 7.87 4.50 12.77
C GLY A 16 7.56 4.76 14.25
N GLY A 17 7.05 3.73 14.95
CA GLY A 17 6.81 3.78 16.40
C GLY A 17 5.47 4.40 16.81
N LEU A 18 4.50 4.50 15.91
CA LEU A 18 3.11 4.79 16.27
C LEU A 18 2.43 3.50 16.73
N SER A 19 1.82 3.52 17.91
CA SER A 19 1.24 2.35 18.59
C SER A 19 -0.19 2.02 18.19
N ALA A 20 -0.80 2.76 17.26
CA ALA A 20 -2.15 2.49 16.81
C ALA A 20 -2.29 1.09 16.22
N ASP A 21 -3.38 0.40 16.56
CA ASP A 21 -3.69 -0.92 15.99
C ASP A 21 -3.97 -0.82 14.50
N ALA A 22 -3.59 -1.87 13.76
CA ALA A 22 -3.83 -1.93 12.32
C ALA A 22 -5.33 -2.08 12.00
N LEU A 23 -6.08 -2.75 12.89
CA LEU A 23 -7.53 -2.93 12.75
C LEU A 23 -8.25 -2.28 13.93
N THR A 24 -8.97 -1.19 13.67
CA THR A 24 -9.86 -0.54 14.62
C THR A 24 -11.20 -1.28 14.71
N ASP A 25 -12.05 -0.94 15.68
CA ASP A 25 -13.40 -1.47 15.77
C ASP A 25 -14.23 -1.15 14.52
N LYS A 26 -13.99 0.04 13.93
CA LYS A 26 -14.61 0.40 12.65
C LYS A 26 -14.14 -0.50 11.51
N ASP A 27 -12.86 -0.80 11.42
CA ASP A 27 -12.33 -1.68 10.39
C ASP A 27 -12.92 -3.08 10.49
N ARG A 28 -13.17 -3.58 11.70
CA ARG A 28 -13.84 -4.87 11.96
C ARG A 28 -15.27 -4.90 11.41
N GLU A 29 -16.02 -3.80 11.54
CA GLU A 29 -17.35 -3.66 10.93
C GLU A 29 -17.26 -3.47 9.41
N ASP A 30 -16.28 -2.70 8.92
CA ASP A 30 -16.07 -2.49 7.49
C ASP A 30 -15.70 -3.81 6.77
N ILE A 31 -15.00 -4.72 7.42
CA ILE A 31 -14.71 -6.07 6.89
C ILE A 31 -16.00 -6.87 6.65
N LYS A 32 -16.99 -6.76 7.53
CA LYS A 32 -18.30 -7.41 7.32
C LYS A 32 -19.00 -6.82 6.08
N THR A 33 -18.91 -5.49 5.92
CA THR A 33 -19.45 -4.81 4.74
C THR A 33 -18.74 -5.28 3.46
N ALA A 34 -17.42 -5.39 3.49
CA ALA A 34 -16.62 -5.89 2.36
C ALA A 34 -17.00 -7.32 1.99
N ALA A 35 -17.20 -8.19 3.00
CA ALA A 35 -17.69 -9.56 2.78
C ALA A 35 -19.06 -9.59 2.12
N ALA A 36 -19.99 -8.74 2.59
CA ALA A 36 -21.34 -8.64 2.01
C ALA A 36 -21.36 -8.08 0.58
N MET A 37 -20.35 -7.28 0.22
CA MET A 37 -20.17 -6.75 -1.13
C MET A 37 -19.45 -7.72 -2.09
N ASP A 38 -19.01 -8.87 -1.59
CA ASP A 38 -18.26 -9.88 -2.34
C ASP A 38 -17.05 -9.29 -3.10
N VAL A 39 -16.23 -8.49 -2.38
CA VAL A 39 -15.06 -7.85 -2.96
C VAL A 39 -13.98 -8.87 -3.31
N ASP A 40 -13.21 -8.64 -4.37
CA ASP A 40 -12.10 -9.51 -4.78
C ASP A 40 -10.87 -9.37 -3.89
N PHE A 41 -10.63 -8.15 -3.38
CA PHE A 41 -9.46 -7.83 -2.56
C PHE A 41 -9.84 -6.99 -1.34
N LEU A 42 -9.25 -7.33 -0.18
CA LEU A 42 -9.32 -6.53 1.04
C LEU A 42 -7.92 -6.04 1.41
N ALA A 43 -7.72 -4.72 1.40
CA ALA A 43 -6.42 -4.12 1.70
C ALA A 43 -6.34 -3.67 3.17
N VAL A 44 -5.32 -4.15 3.88
CA VAL A 44 -5.02 -3.79 5.26
C VAL A 44 -3.96 -2.70 5.27
N SER A 45 -4.31 -1.53 5.82
CA SER A 45 -3.39 -0.39 5.97
C SER A 45 -2.57 -0.51 7.24
N PHE A 46 -1.32 -0.09 7.17
CA PHE A 46 -0.39 -0.03 8.30
C PHE A 46 -0.26 -1.32 9.12
N PRO A 47 -0.23 -2.53 8.52
CA PRO A 47 0.02 -3.74 9.29
C PRO A 47 1.40 -3.65 9.97
N ARG A 48 1.50 -4.16 11.20
CA ARG A 48 2.73 -4.18 12.00
C ARG A 48 3.40 -5.56 12.01
N SER A 49 2.58 -6.60 11.83
CA SER A 49 3.01 -7.99 11.87
C SER A 49 2.14 -8.86 10.98
N ALA A 50 2.53 -10.13 10.85
CA ALA A 50 1.71 -11.14 10.19
C ALA A 50 0.36 -11.35 10.91
N ASP A 51 0.31 -11.15 12.22
CA ASP A 51 -0.92 -11.35 13.01
C ASP A 51 -2.03 -10.39 12.59
N ASP A 52 -1.70 -9.12 12.26
CA ASP A 52 -2.69 -8.15 11.75
C ASP A 52 -3.32 -8.64 10.43
N ILE A 53 -2.53 -9.26 9.56
CA ILE A 53 -2.99 -9.81 8.28
C ILE A 53 -3.85 -11.06 8.50
N LEU A 54 -3.41 -11.95 9.37
CA LEU A 54 -4.13 -13.17 9.72
C LEU A 54 -5.45 -12.86 10.42
N GLU A 55 -5.48 -11.82 11.27
CA GLU A 55 -6.71 -11.38 11.90
C GLU A 55 -7.72 -10.81 10.89
N ALA A 56 -7.27 -9.96 9.95
CA ALA A 56 -8.13 -9.46 8.88
C ALA A 56 -8.72 -10.61 8.06
N ARG A 57 -7.92 -11.61 7.72
CA ARG A 57 -8.36 -12.83 7.01
C ARG A 57 -9.41 -13.58 7.81
N ARG A 58 -9.14 -13.86 9.09
CA ARG A 58 -10.07 -14.57 9.98
C ARG A 58 -11.41 -13.85 10.09
N LEU A 59 -11.39 -12.52 10.24
CA LEU A 59 -12.62 -11.72 10.33
C LEU A 59 -13.42 -11.74 9.02
N LEU A 60 -12.72 -11.66 7.87
CA LEU A 60 -13.34 -11.74 6.55
C LEU A 60 -14.01 -13.11 6.33
N GLU A 61 -13.29 -14.18 6.61
CA GLU A 61 -13.79 -15.57 6.49
C GLU A 61 -14.97 -15.83 7.42
N ALA A 62 -14.90 -15.33 8.67
CA ALA A 62 -16.01 -15.43 9.64
C ALA A 62 -17.27 -14.68 9.17
N ALA A 63 -17.11 -13.63 8.37
CA ALA A 63 -18.21 -12.90 7.73
C ALA A 63 -18.67 -13.55 6.40
N GLY A 64 -18.07 -14.68 5.99
CA GLY A 64 -18.41 -15.40 4.75
C GLY A 64 -17.70 -14.87 3.50
N GLY A 65 -16.79 -13.91 3.64
CA GLY A 65 -16.02 -13.34 2.53
C GLY A 65 -14.87 -14.27 2.09
N LYS A 66 -14.41 -14.07 0.85
CA LYS A 66 -13.34 -14.89 0.22
C LYS A 66 -12.27 -14.03 -0.43
N ALA A 67 -12.27 -12.72 -0.20
CA ALA A 67 -11.33 -11.80 -0.81
C ALA A 67 -9.86 -12.15 -0.50
N ALA A 68 -9.00 -11.92 -1.45
CA ALA A 68 -7.56 -11.97 -1.24
C ALA A 68 -7.11 -10.81 -0.33
N ILE A 69 -6.20 -11.08 0.61
CA ILE A 69 -5.71 -10.06 1.54
C ILE A 69 -4.49 -9.35 0.95
N VAL A 70 -4.58 -8.03 0.85
CA VAL A 70 -3.50 -7.15 0.42
C VAL A 70 -2.86 -6.50 1.63
N ALA A 71 -1.57 -6.74 1.88
CA ALA A 71 -0.82 -6.00 2.89
C ALA A 71 -0.24 -4.73 2.29
N LYS A 72 -0.60 -3.56 2.83
CA LYS A 72 -0.01 -2.28 2.45
C LYS A 72 1.26 -2.04 3.26
N MET A 73 2.40 -2.05 2.58
CA MET A 73 3.71 -1.84 3.20
C MET A 73 3.96 -0.34 3.34
N GLU A 74 3.71 0.18 4.53
CA GLU A 74 3.68 1.60 4.86
C GLU A 74 4.58 1.96 6.03
N ARG A 75 5.01 0.98 6.85
CA ARG A 75 5.75 1.20 8.09
C ARG A 75 7.23 0.88 7.97
N ALA A 76 8.07 1.67 8.65
CA ALA A 76 9.52 1.46 8.68
C ALA A 76 9.89 0.13 9.35
N GLU A 77 9.24 -0.21 10.46
CA GLU A 77 9.52 -1.42 11.23
C GLU A 77 9.22 -2.71 10.45
N THR A 78 8.27 -2.69 9.53
CA THR A 78 7.92 -3.86 8.73
C THR A 78 8.91 -4.13 7.58
N MET A 79 9.86 -3.23 7.37
CA MET A 79 10.92 -3.43 6.38
C MET A 79 12.06 -4.34 6.87
N GLU A 80 12.07 -4.70 8.16
CA GLU A 80 13.13 -5.52 8.75
C GLU A 80 12.71 -7.00 8.83
N SER A 81 13.67 -7.89 8.60
CA SER A 81 13.50 -9.34 8.78
C SER A 81 13.55 -9.70 10.29
N PRO A 82 12.74 -10.64 10.78
CA PRO A 82 11.87 -11.55 10.02
C PRO A 82 10.48 -10.99 9.70
N ILE A 83 10.07 -9.86 10.28
CA ILE A 83 8.71 -9.30 10.19
C ILE A 83 8.27 -9.16 8.73
N LEU A 84 9.16 -8.66 7.86
CA LEU A 84 8.89 -8.48 6.45
C LEU A 84 8.45 -9.79 5.77
N GLU A 85 9.22 -10.86 5.96
CA GLU A 85 8.93 -12.16 5.35
C GLU A 85 7.66 -12.80 5.91
N GLU A 86 7.39 -12.59 7.19
CA GLU A 86 6.18 -13.10 7.86
C GLU A 86 4.92 -12.43 7.31
N ILE A 87 4.92 -11.10 7.16
CA ILE A 87 3.83 -10.35 6.52
C ILE A 87 3.62 -10.82 5.09
N ILE A 88 4.69 -10.93 4.28
CA ILE A 88 4.59 -11.38 2.89
C ILE A 88 3.96 -12.78 2.83
N LYS A 89 4.36 -13.70 3.69
CA LYS A 89 3.81 -15.07 3.71
C LYS A 89 2.33 -15.11 4.12
N ALA A 90 1.91 -14.26 5.05
CA ALA A 90 0.53 -14.17 5.54
C ALA A 90 -0.42 -13.53 4.51
N SER A 91 0.11 -12.78 3.55
CA SER A 91 -0.66 -12.03 2.54
C SER A 91 -0.78 -12.78 1.23
N ASP A 92 -1.76 -12.44 0.42
CA ASP A 92 -1.88 -12.88 -0.98
C ASP A 92 -1.21 -11.89 -1.92
N VAL A 93 -1.32 -10.60 -1.60
CA VAL A 93 -0.79 -9.49 -2.38
C VAL A 93 -0.03 -8.53 -1.49
N ILE A 94 1.07 -7.99 -1.97
CA ILE A 94 1.84 -6.93 -1.32
C ILE A 94 1.66 -5.64 -2.09
N MET A 95 1.23 -4.58 -1.41
CA MET A 95 1.17 -3.24 -1.98
C MET A 95 2.26 -2.37 -1.39
N ILE A 96 3.12 -1.84 -2.24
CA ILE A 96 4.15 -0.87 -1.86
C ILE A 96 3.51 0.52 -1.90
N ALA A 97 3.04 0.99 -0.75
CA ALA A 97 2.39 2.30 -0.61
C ALA A 97 3.46 3.39 -0.38
N ARG A 98 4.05 3.85 -1.47
CA ARG A 98 5.27 4.67 -1.47
C ARG A 98 5.11 6.01 -0.75
N GLY A 99 3.92 6.60 -0.78
CA GLY A 99 3.65 7.87 -0.08
C GLY A 99 3.94 7.77 1.41
N ASP A 100 3.26 6.88 2.10
CA ASP A 100 3.40 6.70 3.55
C ASP A 100 4.75 6.07 3.92
N LEU A 101 5.18 5.04 3.18
CA LEU A 101 6.48 4.42 3.41
C LEU A 101 7.63 5.41 3.25
N GLY A 102 7.56 6.31 2.24
CA GLY A 102 8.57 7.35 2.02
C GLY A 102 8.68 8.32 3.19
N VAL A 103 7.56 8.69 3.81
CA VAL A 103 7.57 9.53 5.01
C VAL A 103 8.28 8.82 6.17
N GLU A 104 8.02 7.53 6.36
CA GLU A 104 8.56 6.76 7.47
C GLU A 104 10.05 6.44 7.32
N ILE A 105 10.50 5.96 6.15
CA ILE A 105 11.91 5.58 5.94
C ILE A 105 12.78 6.69 5.33
N GLY A 106 12.15 7.72 4.79
CA GLY A 106 12.78 8.80 4.03
C GLY A 106 12.92 8.47 2.54
N ASP A 107 12.70 9.49 1.69
CA ASP A 107 12.67 9.36 0.22
C ASP A 107 13.94 8.75 -0.36
N ALA A 108 15.11 9.07 0.20
CA ALA A 108 16.39 8.54 -0.28
C ALA A 108 16.50 7.00 -0.16
N LYS A 109 15.78 6.38 0.78
CA LYS A 109 15.77 4.93 0.98
C LYS A 109 14.67 4.21 0.18
N LEU A 110 13.67 4.95 -0.27
CA LEU A 110 12.46 4.39 -0.88
C LEU A 110 12.75 3.56 -2.15
N PRO A 111 13.60 3.97 -3.11
CA PRO A 111 13.88 3.16 -4.29
C PRO A 111 14.49 1.79 -3.94
N ARG A 112 15.41 1.76 -2.97
CA ARG A 112 16.01 0.50 -2.49
C ARG A 112 14.98 -0.40 -1.80
N ALA A 113 14.10 0.21 -0.99
CA ALA A 113 13.03 -0.50 -0.30
C ALA A 113 12.06 -1.12 -1.30
N GLN A 114 11.62 -0.38 -2.33
CA GLN A 114 10.77 -0.87 -3.41
C GLN A 114 11.38 -2.11 -4.09
N LYS A 115 12.62 -2.01 -4.55
CA LYS A 115 13.31 -3.13 -5.21
C LYS A 115 13.43 -4.36 -4.31
N ARG A 116 13.72 -4.15 -3.02
CA ARG A 116 13.80 -5.24 -2.03
C ARG A 116 12.45 -5.91 -1.82
N LEU A 117 11.37 -5.13 -1.68
CA LEU A 117 10.00 -5.64 -1.51
C LEU A 117 9.56 -6.45 -2.72
N ILE A 118 9.70 -5.90 -3.93
CA ILE A 118 9.35 -6.61 -5.17
C ILE A 118 10.09 -7.95 -5.23
N LYS A 119 11.41 -7.94 -5.06
CA LYS A 119 12.22 -9.16 -5.12
C LYS A 119 11.81 -10.19 -4.07
N LYS A 120 11.57 -9.77 -2.82
CA LYS A 120 11.19 -10.69 -1.74
C LYS A 120 9.79 -11.29 -1.95
N ALA A 121 8.82 -10.47 -2.30
CA ALA A 121 7.46 -10.93 -2.55
C ALA A 121 7.40 -11.91 -3.72
N ARG A 122 8.07 -11.62 -4.82
CA ARG A 122 8.18 -12.55 -5.97
C ARG A 122 8.85 -13.87 -5.59
N ASN A 123 9.92 -13.84 -4.81
CA ASN A 123 10.60 -15.06 -4.36
C ASN A 123 9.70 -15.93 -3.45
N LEU A 124 8.69 -15.32 -2.82
CA LEU A 124 7.69 -15.99 -1.99
C LEU A 124 6.37 -16.23 -2.76
N ASN A 125 6.38 -16.08 -4.10
CA ASN A 125 5.22 -16.25 -4.98
C ASN A 125 4.01 -15.42 -4.56
N ARG A 126 4.23 -14.13 -4.23
CA ARG A 126 3.19 -13.16 -3.94
C ARG A 126 3.12 -12.09 -5.00
N VAL A 127 1.90 -11.70 -5.35
CA VAL A 127 1.61 -10.60 -6.27
C VAL A 127 2.07 -9.28 -5.66
N VAL A 128 2.62 -8.39 -6.47
CA VAL A 128 3.12 -7.09 -6.04
C VAL A 128 2.44 -5.96 -6.79
N ILE A 129 1.92 -5.00 -6.05
CA ILE A 129 1.38 -3.74 -6.57
C ILE A 129 2.30 -2.61 -6.13
N THR A 130 2.79 -1.81 -7.07
CA THR A 130 3.48 -0.54 -6.75
C THR A 130 2.49 0.60 -6.85
N ALA A 131 2.32 1.34 -5.77
CA ALA A 131 1.25 2.32 -5.60
C ALA A 131 1.80 3.69 -5.17
N THR A 132 0.96 4.71 -5.39
CA THR A 132 1.12 6.13 -5.05
C THR A 132 2.25 6.84 -5.80
N GLN A 133 2.03 8.11 -6.10
CA GLN A 133 2.99 8.98 -6.78
C GLN A 133 3.56 8.38 -8.10
N MET A 134 2.73 7.67 -8.84
CA MET A 134 3.18 7.02 -10.09
C MET A 134 3.23 8.03 -11.24
N MET A 135 2.18 8.81 -11.45
CA MET A 135 2.08 9.85 -12.48
C MET A 135 1.31 11.07 -11.91
N GLU A 136 1.70 11.53 -10.74
CA GLU A 136 0.95 12.50 -9.92
C GLU A 136 0.73 13.84 -10.65
N THR A 137 1.69 14.27 -11.46
CA THR A 137 1.53 15.51 -12.25
C THR A 137 0.37 15.44 -13.25
N MET A 138 -0.08 14.23 -13.64
CA MET A 138 -1.25 14.03 -14.50
C MET A 138 -2.59 14.30 -13.80
N ILE A 139 -2.60 14.63 -12.53
CA ILE A 139 -3.78 15.21 -11.87
C ILE A 139 -4.19 16.49 -12.62
N ASP A 140 -3.21 17.33 -12.96
CA ASP A 140 -3.42 18.60 -13.64
C ASP A 140 -2.97 18.59 -15.11
N ASN A 141 -1.89 17.91 -15.43
CA ASN A 141 -1.27 17.94 -16.76
C ASN A 141 -1.76 16.81 -17.66
N PRO A 142 -1.85 17.02 -18.98
CA PRO A 142 -2.32 15.99 -19.93
C PRO A 142 -1.28 14.89 -20.20
N ILE A 143 -0.01 15.14 -19.87
CA ILE A 143 1.10 14.20 -20.08
C ILE A 143 1.95 14.14 -18.80
N PRO A 144 2.53 12.96 -18.48
CA PRO A 144 3.42 12.84 -17.34
C PRO A 144 4.77 13.51 -17.60
N THR A 145 5.51 13.77 -16.55
CA THR A 145 6.93 14.15 -16.66
C THR A 145 7.77 12.95 -17.10
N ARG A 146 8.95 13.26 -17.65
CA ARG A 146 9.90 12.18 -18.02
C ARG A 146 10.34 11.37 -16.82
N ALA A 147 10.47 11.98 -15.64
CA ALA A 147 10.82 11.31 -14.40
C ALA A 147 9.74 10.30 -13.98
N GLU A 148 8.47 10.65 -14.10
CA GLU A 148 7.35 9.74 -13.81
C GLU A 148 7.28 8.57 -14.80
N VAL A 149 7.54 8.82 -16.09
CA VAL A 149 7.63 7.74 -17.08
C VAL A 149 8.74 6.75 -16.71
N PHE A 150 9.92 7.24 -16.31
CA PHE A 150 11.02 6.38 -15.87
C PHE A 150 10.68 5.64 -14.56
N ASP A 151 9.97 6.27 -13.64
CA ASP A 151 9.57 5.64 -12.38
C ASP A 151 8.64 4.45 -12.62
N VAL A 152 7.58 4.64 -13.42
CA VAL A 152 6.66 3.55 -13.79
C VAL A 152 7.41 2.44 -14.54
N ALA A 153 8.23 2.80 -15.52
CA ALA A 153 9.02 1.82 -16.27
C ALA A 153 9.96 1.00 -15.36
N ASN A 154 10.62 1.66 -14.40
CA ASN A 154 11.47 0.97 -13.43
C ASN A 154 10.68 -0.01 -12.54
N ALA A 155 9.49 0.37 -12.07
CA ALA A 155 8.64 -0.53 -11.29
C ALA A 155 8.31 -1.81 -12.08
N VAL A 156 7.99 -1.67 -13.38
CA VAL A 156 7.72 -2.80 -14.27
C VAL A 156 8.98 -3.65 -14.51
N ILE A 157 10.12 -3.02 -14.78
CA ILE A 157 11.41 -3.72 -14.99
C ILE A 157 11.83 -4.47 -13.72
N ASP A 158 11.59 -3.90 -12.53
CA ASP A 158 11.86 -4.55 -11.24
C ASP A 158 10.96 -5.77 -11.01
N GLY A 159 9.85 -5.88 -11.77
CA GLY A 159 8.95 -7.02 -11.77
C GLY A 159 7.72 -6.86 -10.87
N THR A 160 7.22 -5.64 -10.70
CA THR A 160 5.88 -5.45 -10.12
C THR A 160 4.83 -6.06 -11.05
N ASP A 161 3.78 -6.67 -10.49
CA ASP A 161 2.70 -7.28 -11.29
C ASP A 161 1.67 -6.24 -11.72
N ALA A 162 1.50 -5.18 -10.92
CA ALA A 162 0.62 -4.08 -11.23
C ALA A 162 1.18 -2.75 -10.71
N VAL A 163 0.76 -1.66 -11.34
CA VAL A 163 0.92 -0.30 -10.83
C VAL A 163 -0.47 0.26 -10.52
N MET A 164 -0.60 1.04 -9.44
CA MET A 164 -1.87 1.62 -9.03
C MET A 164 -1.80 3.15 -9.14
N LEU A 165 -2.76 3.72 -9.87
CA LEU A 165 -3.00 5.16 -9.90
C LEU A 165 -4.01 5.52 -8.80
N SER A 166 -3.83 6.64 -8.15
CA SER A 166 -4.67 7.15 -7.06
C SER A 166 -5.33 8.47 -7.43
N GLY A 167 -4.75 9.59 -7.00
CA GLY A 167 -5.25 10.93 -7.31
C GLY A 167 -5.33 11.20 -8.81
N GLU A 168 -4.43 10.63 -9.60
CA GLU A 168 -4.35 10.76 -11.06
C GLU A 168 -5.67 10.36 -11.74
N THR A 169 -6.33 9.31 -11.25
CA THR A 169 -7.63 8.85 -11.77
C THR A 169 -8.82 9.36 -10.96
N ALA A 170 -8.67 9.52 -9.62
CA ALA A 170 -9.76 9.92 -8.75
C ALA A 170 -10.12 11.41 -8.89
N THR A 171 -9.12 12.29 -8.98
CA THR A 171 -9.29 13.74 -9.01
C THR A 171 -8.73 14.39 -10.27
N GLY A 172 -8.01 13.65 -11.11
CA GLY A 172 -7.36 14.16 -12.31
C GLY A 172 -8.33 14.78 -13.31
N LYS A 173 -7.91 15.89 -13.92
CA LYS A 173 -8.71 16.66 -14.89
C LYS A 173 -8.87 15.92 -16.23
N GLN A 174 -8.00 14.95 -16.53
CA GLN A 174 -7.92 14.25 -17.82
C GLN A 174 -8.74 12.95 -17.89
N LYS A 175 -9.78 12.81 -17.07
CA LYS A 175 -10.63 11.60 -16.97
C LYS A 175 -11.28 11.11 -18.30
N LYS A 176 -11.25 11.90 -19.36
CA LYS A 176 -11.99 11.64 -20.61
C LYS A 176 -11.13 11.16 -21.79
N LYS A 177 -9.83 10.96 -21.62
CA LYS A 177 -9.01 10.37 -22.69
C LYS A 177 -8.74 8.90 -22.36
N LYS A 178 -9.70 8.06 -22.69
CA LYS A 178 -9.49 6.62 -22.87
C LYS A 178 -8.76 6.37 -24.16
#